data_b8d410ca9e93e3ac459f4a6a9c9bebf6
#
_entry.id   b8d410ca9e93e3ac459f4a6a9c9bebf6
#
_cell.length_a   1.000
_cell.length_b   1.000
_cell.length_c   1.000
_cell.angle_alpha   90.00
_cell.angle_beta   90.00
_cell.angle_gamma   90.00
#
_symmetry.space_group_name_H-M   'P 1'
#
loop_
_entity.id
_entity.type
_entity.pdbx_description
1 polymer ?
#
loop_
_entity_poly.entity_id
_entity_poly.type
_entity_poly.pdbx_seq_one_letter_code
_entity_poly.pdbx_strand_id
1 'polypeptide(L)'
;MEGISVEQAVEQILQHTPVINETEETELNKAGGRVLAQDMVAGFDNPPFDRSPVDGYACKAEDLAGATKEHPVRLKVMEEIDAGQYSEREIQQGQAVRIMTGAAIPNGCNCCIYQEDTDYGEDTVEVYSEQKRWSNYCFAGEDFKKGTTLLKKGTHIGYVEAAILAGMGVAKVPVYRQSRIVLLTTGDEVVEPGIPLPEGKIYNSNMTMLSARLRELGIESFHMEAVKDDPTVMSEKLKEAAKAADMIITTGGVSVGKKDIMHESLRLMGAERIFWRVKMKPGMPTLFSAYKKTSDITATDHCASEREIPIISLSGNPFGVAVSIELLIRPALEKMMQDPSIGLKEVNGIMADNFEKGIKGRRFIRAYLENGKFHLPNGLHSNGVLSSMAGCNCLIDTKTMENQESRSLNAGDKVGAILL
;
A
#
# COMPACT_ATOMS: atom_id res chain seq x y z
N MET A 1 -31.87 -5.07 -4.61
CA MET A 1 -31.60 -6.35 -5.31
C MET A 1 -31.39 -7.45 -4.30
N GLU A 2 -31.60 -8.73 -4.64
CA GLU A 2 -31.39 -9.87 -3.73
C GLU A 2 -30.73 -11.03 -4.47
N GLY A 3 -29.74 -11.67 -3.83
CA GLY A 3 -29.05 -12.83 -4.39
C GLY A 3 -28.28 -12.54 -5.67
N ILE A 4 -27.45 -11.50 -5.68
CA ILE A 4 -26.66 -11.06 -6.84
C ILE A 4 -25.28 -11.76 -6.91
N SER A 5 -24.61 -11.73 -8.06
CA SER A 5 -23.25 -12.26 -8.19
C SER A 5 -22.23 -11.42 -7.43
N VAL A 6 -21.00 -11.92 -7.25
CA VAL A 6 -19.91 -11.18 -6.63
C VAL A 6 -19.58 -9.93 -7.46
N GLU A 7 -19.51 -10.07 -8.77
CA GLU A 7 -19.21 -8.96 -9.68
C GLU A 7 -20.25 -7.86 -9.60
N GLN A 8 -21.55 -8.23 -9.62
CA GLN A 8 -22.63 -7.27 -9.44
C GLN A 8 -22.57 -6.58 -8.09
N ALA A 9 -22.21 -7.32 -7.02
CA ALA A 9 -22.08 -6.73 -5.69
C ALA A 9 -20.93 -5.72 -5.64
N VAL A 10 -19.77 -6.06 -6.20
CA VAL A 10 -18.61 -5.16 -6.31
C VAL A 10 -18.98 -3.92 -7.13
N GLU A 11 -19.61 -4.10 -8.30
CA GLU A 11 -20.05 -2.98 -9.13
C GLU A 11 -20.96 -2.01 -8.36
N GLN A 12 -21.99 -2.54 -7.65
CA GLN A 12 -22.90 -1.72 -6.85
C GLN A 12 -22.15 -1.00 -5.72
N ILE A 13 -21.28 -1.68 -5.01
CA ILE A 13 -20.48 -1.05 -3.95
C ILE A 13 -19.61 0.08 -4.54
N LEU A 14 -18.93 -0.18 -5.66
CA LEU A 14 -18.11 0.83 -6.32
C LEU A 14 -18.91 2.04 -6.78
N GLN A 15 -20.13 1.85 -7.31
CA GLN A 15 -21.00 2.97 -7.74
C GLN A 15 -21.32 3.92 -6.58
N HIS A 16 -21.49 3.41 -5.36
CA HIS A 16 -21.81 4.18 -4.16
C HIS A 16 -20.61 4.53 -3.28
N THR A 17 -19.39 4.15 -3.70
CA THR A 17 -18.15 4.47 -2.96
C THR A 17 -17.60 5.81 -3.44
N PRO A 18 -17.49 6.82 -2.56
CA PRO A 18 -16.89 8.10 -2.90
C PRO A 18 -15.37 7.96 -3.10
N VAL A 19 -14.82 8.86 -3.89
CA VAL A 19 -13.37 9.05 -4.03
C VAL A 19 -12.95 10.19 -3.10
N ILE A 20 -11.92 9.98 -2.31
CA ILE A 20 -11.35 11.01 -1.44
C ILE A 20 -10.45 11.91 -2.27
N ASN A 21 -10.87 13.16 -2.45
CA ASN A 21 -10.12 14.19 -3.17
C ASN A 21 -9.51 15.24 -2.25
N GLU A 22 -9.87 15.22 -0.96
CA GLU A 22 -9.29 16.12 0.03
C GLU A 22 -7.81 15.78 0.24
N THR A 23 -6.99 16.82 0.29
CA THR A 23 -5.53 16.71 0.42
C THR A 23 -5.06 17.29 1.74
N GLU A 24 -3.93 16.80 2.22
CA GLU A 24 -3.23 17.29 3.40
C GLU A 24 -1.72 17.23 3.22
N GLU A 25 -0.99 17.98 4.01
CA GLU A 25 0.46 17.85 4.09
C GLU A 25 0.84 16.94 5.27
N THR A 26 1.71 15.98 5.00
CA THR A 26 2.27 15.10 6.05
C THR A 26 3.80 15.20 6.09
N GLU A 27 4.40 14.97 7.25
CA GLU A 27 5.86 14.86 7.37
C GLU A 27 6.37 13.66 6.56
N LEU A 28 7.52 13.80 5.90
CA LEU A 28 8.08 12.75 5.03
C LEU A 28 8.20 11.39 5.72
N ASN A 29 8.61 11.37 6.99
CA ASN A 29 8.72 10.13 7.77
C ASN A 29 7.38 9.44 8.08
N LYS A 30 6.25 10.12 7.84
CA LYS A 30 4.88 9.59 7.97
C LYS A 30 4.19 9.41 6.61
N ALA A 31 4.90 9.70 5.51
CA ALA A 31 4.32 9.65 4.18
C ALA A 31 4.26 8.22 3.60
N GLY A 32 5.00 7.27 4.16
CA GLY A 32 4.96 5.86 3.71
C GLY A 32 3.55 5.28 3.77
N GLY A 33 3.12 4.58 2.72
CA GLY A 33 1.76 4.03 2.60
C GLY A 33 0.69 5.05 2.21
N ARG A 34 1.07 6.32 1.92
CA ARG A 34 0.15 7.36 1.47
C ARG A 34 0.21 7.50 -0.06
N VAL A 35 -0.75 8.21 -0.62
CA VAL A 35 -0.83 8.47 -2.06
C VAL A 35 -0.58 9.95 -2.33
N LEU A 36 0.32 10.26 -3.27
CA LEU A 36 0.65 11.63 -3.65
C LEU A 36 -0.56 12.36 -4.25
N ALA A 37 -0.80 13.59 -3.78
CA ALA A 37 -1.88 14.44 -4.25
C ALA A 37 -1.48 15.38 -5.40
N GLN A 38 -0.19 15.47 -5.71
CA GLN A 38 0.34 16.28 -6.84
C GLN A 38 1.61 15.67 -7.41
N ASP A 39 2.01 16.16 -8.59
CA ASP A 39 3.29 15.80 -9.21
C ASP A 39 4.46 16.39 -8.40
N MET A 40 5.50 15.58 -8.21
CA MET A 40 6.73 16.00 -7.53
C MET A 40 7.81 16.29 -8.56
N VAL A 41 8.16 17.56 -8.65
CA VAL A 41 9.11 18.09 -9.65
C VAL A 41 10.42 18.48 -8.97
N ALA A 42 11.55 18.04 -9.51
CA ALA A 42 12.88 18.32 -8.99
C ALA A 42 13.19 19.84 -9.01
N GLY A 43 13.52 20.41 -7.87
CA GLY A 43 13.86 21.82 -7.69
C GLY A 43 15.32 22.17 -8.07
N PHE A 44 16.19 21.17 -8.16
CA PHE A 44 17.62 21.27 -8.45
C PHE A 44 18.11 20.00 -9.14
N ASP A 45 19.34 20.02 -9.63
CA ASP A 45 20.02 18.87 -10.21
C ASP A 45 20.56 17.96 -9.09
N ASN A 46 20.45 16.65 -9.24
CA ASN A 46 21.04 15.70 -8.28
C ASN A 46 22.03 14.76 -9.00
N PRO A 47 23.32 14.70 -8.60
CA PRO A 47 23.95 15.59 -7.62
C PRO A 47 23.94 17.05 -8.09
N PRO A 48 24.00 18.04 -7.16
CA PRO A 48 23.95 19.46 -7.53
C PRO A 48 25.28 20.03 -8.07
N PHE A 49 26.33 19.22 -8.10
CA PHE A 49 27.65 19.53 -8.61
C PHE A 49 28.31 18.26 -9.20
N ASP A 50 29.31 18.47 -10.04
CA ASP A 50 30.16 17.40 -10.53
C ASP A 50 30.98 16.81 -9.39
N ARG A 51 30.99 15.48 -9.23
CA ARG A 51 31.62 14.82 -8.09
C ARG A 51 32.49 13.62 -8.50
N SER A 52 33.49 13.30 -7.67
CA SER A 52 34.25 12.09 -7.83
C SER A 52 33.50 10.84 -7.40
N PRO A 53 33.40 9.80 -8.22
CA PRO A 53 32.92 8.49 -7.80
C PRO A 53 34.00 7.61 -7.14
N VAL A 54 35.23 8.11 -7.03
CA VAL A 54 36.38 7.36 -6.54
C VAL A 54 37.23 8.16 -5.56
N ASP A 55 37.99 7.47 -4.71
CA ASP A 55 39.08 8.05 -3.94
C ASP A 55 40.33 8.11 -4.83
N GLY A 56 40.96 9.29 -4.90
CA GLY A 56 42.12 9.45 -5.78
C GLY A 56 42.46 10.90 -6.07
N TYR A 57 42.69 11.23 -7.35
CA TYR A 57 43.11 12.56 -7.75
C TYR A 57 42.30 13.06 -8.93
N ALA A 58 41.81 14.31 -8.83
CA ALA A 58 41.21 15.00 -9.96
C ALA A 58 42.23 15.89 -10.67
N CYS A 59 42.26 15.85 -11.99
CA CYS A 59 43.21 16.62 -12.83
C CYS A 59 42.66 16.83 -14.25
N LYS A 60 43.51 17.35 -15.13
CA LYS A 60 43.25 17.37 -16.57
C LYS A 60 43.73 16.08 -17.22
N ALA A 61 42.89 15.40 -17.96
CA ALA A 61 43.24 14.17 -18.67
C ALA A 61 44.37 14.36 -19.67
N GLU A 62 44.44 15.56 -20.24
CA GLU A 62 45.46 15.93 -21.20
C GLU A 62 46.90 15.92 -20.61
N ASP A 63 47.04 16.14 -19.31
CA ASP A 63 48.32 16.08 -18.61
C ASP A 63 48.81 14.65 -18.42
N LEU A 64 47.96 13.65 -18.57
CA LEU A 64 48.30 12.24 -18.37
C LEU A 64 48.65 11.49 -19.63
N ALA A 65 48.80 12.19 -20.75
CA ALA A 65 49.16 11.57 -22.03
C ALA A 65 50.47 10.77 -21.94
N GLY A 66 50.40 9.49 -22.27
CA GLY A 66 51.56 8.59 -22.23
C GLY A 66 51.98 8.10 -20.84
N ALA A 67 51.19 8.35 -19.78
CA ALA A 67 51.49 7.86 -18.45
C ALA A 67 51.46 6.32 -18.38
N THR A 68 52.54 5.73 -17.89
CA THR A 68 52.71 4.28 -17.63
C THR A 68 53.46 4.09 -16.32
N LYS A 69 53.52 2.86 -15.81
CA LYS A 69 54.34 2.55 -14.63
C LYS A 69 55.85 2.78 -14.88
N GLU A 70 56.32 2.60 -16.12
CA GLU A 70 57.70 2.82 -16.50
C GLU A 70 57.99 4.31 -16.77
N HIS A 71 57.00 5.06 -17.14
CA HIS A 71 57.03 6.50 -17.43
C HIS A 71 55.87 7.22 -16.71
N PRO A 72 55.96 7.39 -15.39
CA PRO A 72 54.88 8.06 -14.64
C PRO A 72 54.84 9.55 -14.97
N VAL A 73 53.62 10.09 -14.98
CA VAL A 73 53.41 11.54 -15.05
C VAL A 73 53.35 12.10 -13.64
N ARG A 74 54.09 13.20 -13.40
CA ARG A 74 54.15 13.83 -12.09
C ARG A 74 53.31 15.10 -12.08
N LEU A 75 52.37 15.19 -11.14
CA LEU A 75 51.48 16.35 -10.94
C LEU A 75 51.68 16.94 -9.56
N LYS A 76 51.57 18.27 -9.45
CA LYS A 76 51.60 18.98 -8.16
C LYS A 76 50.24 18.88 -7.50
N VAL A 77 50.16 18.35 -6.28
CA VAL A 77 48.93 18.30 -5.48
C VAL A 77 48.70 19.66 -4.82
N MET A 78 47.57 20.29 -5.10
CA MET A 78 47.27 21.64 -4.67
C MET A 78 46.51 21.68 -3.33
N GLU A 79 45.72 20.68 -3.09
CA GLU A 79 44.91 20.53 -1.88
C GLU A 79 44.29 19.11 -1.84
N GLU A 80 43.70 18.77 -0.68
CA GLU A 80 42.87 17.58 -0.50
C GLU A 80 41.41 18.00 -0.21
N ILE A 81 40.42 17.33 -0.84
CA ILE A 81 39.00 17.67 -0.74
C ILE A 81 38.24 16.43 -0.32
N ASP A 82 37.63 16.51 0.89
CA ASP A 82 36.72 15.50 1.39
C ASP A 82 35.29 15.73 0.90
N ALA A 83 34.47 14.67 0.98
CA ALA A 83 33.04 14.78 0.74
C ALA A 83 32.39 15.86 1.65
N GLY A 84 31.62 16.74 1.06
CA GLY A 84 30.99 17.89 1.76
C GLY A 84 31.83 19.16 1.75
N GLN A 85 33.04 19.10 1.20
CA GLN A 85 33.88 20.28 0.96
C GLN A 85 33.78 20.75 -0.49
N TYR A 86 34.11 22.01 -0.71
CA TYR A 86 34.12 22.64 -2.02
C TYR A 86 35.38 23.49 -2.20
N SER A 87 36.05 23.35 -3.36
CA SER A 87 37.24 24.18 -3.71
C SER A 87 36.84 25.33 -4.62
N GLU A 88 37.31 26.54 -4.30
CA GLU A 88 37.18 27.70 -5.16
C GLU A 88 38.34 27.81 -6.18
N ARG A 89 39.30 26.90 -6.09
CA ARG A 89 40.51 26.92 -7.00
C ARG A 89 40.13 26.43 -8.39
N GLU A 90 40.74 27.03 -9.38
CA GLU A 90 40.80 26.52 -10.75
C GLU A 90 42.14 25.76 -10.97
N ILE A 91 42.05 24.48 -11.26
CA ILE A 91 43.22 23.60 -11.42
C ILE A 91 43.83 23.82 -12.82
N GLN A 92 45.11 24.16 -12.82
CA GLN A 92 45.86 24.44 -14.03
C GLN A 92 46.60 23.19 -14.55
N GLN A 93 47.20 23.29 -15.73
CA GLN A 93 48.03 22.24 -16.30
C GLN A 93 49.17 21.83 -15.33
N GLY A 94 49.41 20.53 -15.19
CA GLY A 94 50.44 19.96 -14.30
C GLY A 94 50.01 19.96 -12.81
N GLN A 95 48.76 20.26 -12.50
CA GLN A 95 48.24 20.26 -11.14
C GLN A 95 47.17 19.17 -10.98
N ALA A 96 47.04 18.68 -9.74
CA ALA A 96 46.00 17.76 -9.31
C ALA A 96 45.45 18.16 -7.96
N VAL A 97 44.29 17.61 -7.61
CA VAL A 97 43.72 17.70 -6.29
C VAL A 97 43.47 16.29 -5.78
N ARG A 98 43.90 16.00 -4.57
CA ARG A 98 43.52 14.75 -3.91
C ARG A 98 42.04 14.84 -3.55
N ILE A 99 41.26 13.86 -3.96
CA ILE A 99 39.80 13.92 -3.88
C ILE A 99 39.22 12.59 -3.36
N MET A 100 38.26 12.70 -2.45
CA MET A 100 37.54 11.54 -1.90
C MET A 100 36.21 11.32 -2.62
N THR A 101 35.76 10.09 -2.60
CA THR A 101 34.44 9.70 -3.16
C THR A 101 33.32 10.61 -2.66
N GLY A 102 32.55 11.19 -3.59
CA GLY A 102 31.46 12.12 -3.30
C GLY A 102 31.86 13.59 -3.17
N ALA A 103 33.17 13.90 -3.15
CA ALA A 103 33.64 15.27 -3.10
C ALA A 103 33.44 16.01 -4.44
N ALA A 104 33.20 17.32 -4.38
CA ALA A 104 33.02 18.16 -5.54
C ALA A 104 34.33 18.26 -6.35
N ILE A 105 34.24 18.01 -7.66
CA ILE A 105 35.39 18.16 -8.56
C ILE A 105 35.64 19.64 -8.83
N PRO A 106 36.87 20.15 -8.59
CA PRO A 106 37.19 21.53 -8.83
C PRO A 106 37.17 21.91 -10.31
N ASN A 107 36.94 23.18 -10.56
CA ASN A 107 37.02 23.76 -11.88
C ASN A 107 38.41 23.48 -12.49
N GLY A 108 38.47 23.20 -13.80
CA GLY A 108 39.68 22.88 -14.50
C GLY A 108 40.03 21.39 -14.57
N CYS A 109 39.48 20.55 -13.67
CA CYS A 109 39.62 19.09 -13.74
C CYS A 109 38.58 18.52 -14.71
N ASN A 110 38.94 17.45 -15.43
CA ASN A 110 38.04 16.75 -16.35
C ASN A 110 38.15 15.24 -16.29
N CYS A 111 38.90 14.70 -15.33
CA CYS A 111 38.95 13.28 -15.00
C CYS A 111 39.32 13.08 -13.53
N CYS A 112 39.00 11.90 -12.98
CA CYS A 112 39.54 11.41 -11.72
C CYS A 112 40.32 10.11 -11.95
N ILE A 113 41.34 9.91 -11.17
CA ILE A 113 42.27 8.76 -11.20
C ILE A 113 42.04 8.03 -9.88
N TYR A 114 41.99 6.71 -9.94
CA TYR A 114 42.02 5.89 -8.71
C TYR A 114 43.33 6.09 -7.97
N GLN A 115 43.30 6.22 -6.65
CA GLN A 115 44.53 6.36 -5.86
C GLN A 115 45.49 5.15 -6.04
N GLU A 116 44.92 3.96 -6.34
CA GLU A 116 45.69 2.72 -6.59
C GLU A 116 46.55 2.78 -7.89
N ASP A 117 46.21 3.70 -8.79
CA ASP A 117 46.98 3.96 -10.03
C ASP A 117 48.03 5.06 -9.85
N THR A 118 48.42 5.36 -8.60
CA THR A 118 49.36 6.41 -8.21
C THR A 118 50.32 5.95 -7.11
N ASP A 119 51.31 6.81 -6.74
CA ASP A 119 52.19 6.61 -5.58
C ASP A 119 51.64 7.13 -4.26
N TYR A 120 50.34 7.57 -4.21
CA TYR A 120 49.69 8.18 -3.05
C TYR A 120 50.34 9.49 -2.56
N GLY A 121 51.00 10.23 -3.46
CA GLY A 121 51.80 11.43 -3.10
C GLY A 121 50.92 12.58 -2.54
N GLU A 122 51.40 13.25 -1.47
CA GLU A 122 50.68 14.34 -0.79
C GLU A 122 50.95 15.72 -1.40
N ASP A 123 52.23 16.04 -1.71
CA ASP A 123 52.63 17.31 -2.32
C ASP A 123 52.77 17.21 -3.85
N THR A 124 53.17 16.05 -4.30
CA THR A 124 53.28 15.67 -5.71
C THR A 124 52.86 14.22 -5.88
N VAL A 125 52.12 13.91 -6.91
CA VAL A 125 51.63 12.56 -7.18
C VAL A 125 52.21 12.05 -8.51
N GLU A 126 52.70 10.81 -8.53
CA GLU A 126 53.08 10.07 -9.74
C GLU A 126 51.88 9.23 -10.20
N VAL A 127 51.42 9.49 -11.42
CA VAL A 127 50.29 8.79 -12.04
C VAL A 127 50.83 7.75 -13.03
N TYR A 128 50.34 6.52 -12.93
CA TYR A 128 50.82 5.35 -13.66
C TYR A 128 49.93 4.94 -14.84
N SER A 129 48.82 5.66 -15.09
CA SER A 129 47.89 5.32 -16.17
C SER A 129 47.38 6.57 -16.88
N GLU A 130 47.27 6.48 -18.19
CA GLU A 130 46.60 7.48 -19.01
C GLU A 130 45.07 7.43 -18.75
N GLN A 131 44.46 8.59 -18.62
CA GLN A 131 43.00 8.71 -18.45
C GLN A 131 42.40 9.45 -19.65
N LYS A 132 41.19 9.03 -20.00
CA LYS A 132 40.38 9.78 -20.97
C LYS A 132 39.61 10.89 -20.26
N ARG A 133 39.35 11.95 -21.02
CA ARG A 133 38.44 13.01 -20.55
C ARG A 133 37.12 12.39 -20.08
N TRP A 134 36.67 12.81 -18.90
CA TRP A 134 35.49 12.34 -18.21
C TRP A 134 35.54 10.90 -17.65
N SER A 135 36.76 10.33 -17.55
CA SER A 135 36.94 9.09 -16.79
C SER A 135 36.69 9.33 -15.32
N ASN A 136 35.94 8.42 -14.68
CA ASN A 136 35.59 8.48 -13.25
C ASN A 136 35.04 9.87 -12.85
N TYR A 137 34.04 10.33 -13.59
CA TYR A 137 33.45 11.67 -13.45
C TYR A 137 31.92 11.56 -13.40
N CYS A 138 31.31 11.91 -12.26
CA CYS A 138 29.88 11.93 -12.08
C CYS A 138 29.39 13.37 -12.29
N PHE A 139 28.65 13.60 -13.35
CA PHE A 139 28.15 14.93 -13.70
C PHE A 139 27.00 15.38 -12.78
N ALA A 140 26.90 16.69 -12.58
CA ALA A 140 25.73 17.29 -11.98
C ALA A 140 24.46 16.86 -12.74
N GLY A 141 23.41 16.46 -12.00
CA GLY A 141 22.16 16.00 -12.57
C GLY A 141 22.23 14.62 -13.22
N GLU A 142 23.21 13.76 -12.87
CA GLU A 142 23.29 12.39 -13.38
C GLU A 142 22.12 11.53 -12.92
N ASP A 143 21.66 11.68 -11.70
CA ASP A 143 20.47 10.99 -11.17
C ASP A 143 19.19 11.64 -11.70
N PHE A 144 19.04 12.95 -11.47
CA PHE A 144 17.92 13.71 -12.03
C PHE A 144 18.28 15.20 -12.23
N LYS A 145 17.63 15.81 -13.22
CA LYS A 145 17.81 17.23 -13.54
C LYS A 145 16.66 18.07 -12.99
N LYS A 146 16.96 19.31 -12.66
CA LYS A 146 15.97 20.34 -12.30
C LYS A 146 14.84 20.39 -13.33
N GLY A 147 13.60 20.43 -12.85
CA GLY A 147 12.40 20.45 -13.68
C GLY A 147 11.89 19.07 -14.12
N THR A 148 12.61 17.98 -13.80
CA THR A 148 12.13 16.62 -14.06
C THR A 148 11.02 16.24 -13.08
N THR A 149 9.88 15.76 -13.59
CA THR A 149 8.84 15.13 -12.76
C THR A 149 9.29 13.73 -12.41
N LEU A 150 9.62 13.51 -11.13
CA LEU A 150 10.11 12.22 -10.63
C LEU A 150 8.98 11.30 -10.17
N LEU A 151 7.99 11.86 -9.51
CA LEU A 151 6.83 11.12 -9.04
C LEU A 151 5.56 11.87 -9.47
N LYS A 152 4.58 11.12 -9.93
CA LYS A 152 3.30 11.68 -10.38
C LYS A 152 2.25 11.67 -9.28
N LYS A 153 1.29 12.55 -9.37
CA LYS A 153 0.03 12.49 -8.63
C LYS A 153 -0.57 11.09 -8.74
N GLY A 154 -1.07 10.55 -7.63
CA GLY A 154 -1.61 9.18 -7.55
C GLY A 154 -0.56 8.10 -7.29
N THR A 155 0.74 8.45 -7.17
CA THR A 155 1.78 7.48 -6.82
C THR A 155 1.64 7.06 -5.36
N HIS A 156 1.60 5.76 -5.09
CA HIS A 156 1.74 5.20 -3.75
C HIS A 156 3.18 5.37 -3.26
N ILE A 157 3.36 5.89 -2.05
CA ILE A 157 4.67 6.17 -1.48
C ILE A 157 5.19 4.94 -0.75
N GLY A 158 6.01 4.15 -1.43
CA GLY A 158 6.81 3.09 -0.83
C GLY A 158 8.16 3.62 -0.32
N TYR A 159 9.05 2.71 0.05
CA TYR A 159 10.37 3.08 0.56
C TYR A 159 11.27 3.77 -0.49
N VAL A 160 11.13 3.40 -1.77
CA VAL A 160 11.89 4.01 -2.88
C VAL A 160 11.40 5.44 -3.13
N GLU A 161 10.08 5.64 -3.22
CA GLU A 161 9.47 6.95 -3.42
C GLU A 161 9.78 7.90 -2.26
N ALA A 162 9.79 7.39 -1.03
CA ALA A 162 10.21 8.17 0.15
C ALA A 162 11.68 8.60 0.07
N ALA A 163 12.56 7.72 -0.42
CA ALA A 163 13.96 8.06 -0.63
C ALA A 163 14.17 9.10 -1.75
N ILE A 164 13.40 9.00 -2.84
CA ILE A 164 13.40 10.01 -3.92
C ILE A 164 12.95 11.36 -3.38
N LEU A 165 11.85 11.42 -2.62
CA LEU A 165 11.36 12.65 -1.98
C LEU A 165 12.40 13.26 -1.04
N ALA A 166 13.10 12.41 -0.27
CA ALA A 166 14.21 12.87 0.59
C ALA A 166 15.37 13.45 -0.24
N GLY A 167 15.75 12.78 -1.34
CA GLY A 167 16.78 13.25 -2.29
C GLY A 167 16.41 14.56 -2.96
N MET A 168 15.10 14.84 -3.11
CA MET A 168 14.59 16.13 -3.59
C MET A 168 14.56 17.22 -2.50
N GLY A 169 14.91 16.92 -1.25
CA GLY A 169 14.85 17.85 -0.13
C GLY A 169 13.43 18.15 0.39
N VAL A 170 12.47 17.26 0.11
CA VAL A 170 11.07 17.44 0.52
C VAL A 170 10.89 17.01 1.97
N ALA A 171 10.52 17.94 2.84
CA ALA A 171 10.24 17.66 4.26
C ALA A 171 8.75 17.39 4.53
N LYS A 172 7.86 18.05 3.78
CA LYS A 172 6.42 17.89 3.84
C LYS A 172 5.90 17.43 2.50
N VAL A 173 5.08 16.39 2.51
CA VAL A 173 4.58 15.71 1.32
C VAL A 173 3.09 15.96 1.18
N PRO A 174 2.63 16.51 0.04
CA PRO A 174 1.20 16.65 -0.25
C PRO A 174 0.62 15.28 -0.60
N VAL A 175 -0.33 14.82 0.19
CA VAL A 175 -0.96 13.50 0.04
C VAL A 175 -2.47 13.63 0.08
N TYR A 176 -3.18 12.63 -0.47
CA TYR A 176 -4.61 12.52 -0.21
C TYR A 176 -4.86 12.17 1.26
N ARG A 177 -5.92 12.73 1.84
CA ARG A 177 -6.38 12.39 3.19
C ARG A 177 -6.67 10.89 3.30
N GLN A 178 -6.37 10.31 4.44
CA GLN A 178 -6.76 8.93 4.72
C GLN A 178 -8.28 8.77 4.85
N SER A 179 -8.80 7.59 4.46
CA SER A 179 -10.19 7.22 4.68
C SER A 179 -10.49 7.03 6.16
N ARG A 180 -11.72 7.40 6.55
CA ARG A 180 -12.24 7.22 7.91
C ARG A 180 -13.23 6.07 7.91
N ILE A 181 -12.78 4.90 8.32
CA ILE A 181 -13.60 3.68 8.35
C ILE A 181 -14.10 3.44 9.77
N VAL A 182 -15.42 3.38 9.96
CA VAL A 182 -16.01 3.04 11.24
C VAL A 182 -16.45 1.58 11.24
N LEU A 183 -16.03 0.84 12.25
CA LEU A 183 -16.37 -0.56 12.47
C LEU A 183 -17.38 -0.67 13.63
N LEU A 184 -18.50 -1.34 13.38
CA LEU A 184 -19.50 -1.64 14.40
C LEU A 184 -19.74 -3.15 14.45
N THR A 185 -19.97 -3.68 15.64
CA THR A 185 -20.38 -5.08 15.80
C THR A 185 -21.67 -5.16 16.61
N THR A 186 -22.53 -6.12 16.28
CA THR A 186 -23.72 -6.45 17.05
C THR A 186 -23.73 -7.93 17.36
N GLY A 187 -24.35 -8.29 18.46
CA GLY A 187 -24.45 -9.65 18.98
C GLY A 187 -24.38 -9.64 20.51
N ASP A 188 -25.49 -9.92 21.16
CA ASP A 188 -25.52 -10.02 22.63
C ASP A 188 -24.56 -11.07 23.16
N GLU A 189 -24.20 -12.08 22.33
CA GLU A 189 -23.23 -13.14 22.68
C GLU A 189 -21.78 -12.67 22.62
N VAL A 190 -21.47 -11.52 22.02
CA VAL A 190 -20.09 -11.09 21.74
C VAL A 190 -19.56 -10.27 22.90
N VAL A 191 -18.32 -10.59 23.34
CA VAL A 191 -17.59 -9.83 24.36
C VAL A 191 -16.17 -9.49 23.89
N GLU A 192 -15.62 -8.41 24.40
CA GLU A 192 -14.27 -8.00 24.04
C GLU A 192 -13.20 -8.92 24.64
N PRO A 193 -12.09 -9.18 23.93
CA PRO A 193 -10.94 -9.91 24.47
C PRO A 193 -10.36 -9.22 25.71
N GLY A 194 -9.83 -10.02 26.66
CA GLY A 194 -9.17 -9.54 27.86
C GLY A 194 -10.00 -9.63 29.13
N ILE A 195 -11.29 -9.93 29.01
CA ILE A 195 -12.16 -10.22 30.18
C ILE A 195 -12.41 -11.75 30.26
N PRO A 196 -12.67 -12.33 31.45
CA PRO A 196 -13.08 -13.73 31.55
C PRO A 196 -14.31 -14.00 30.70
N LEU A 197 -14.31 -15.09 29.93
CA LEU A 197 -15.42 -15.42 29.05
C LEU A 197 -16.63 -15.89 29.82
N PRO A 198 -17.77 -15.15 29.83
CA PRO A 198 -18.98 -15.62 30.49
C PRO A 198 -19.58 -16.81 29.75
N GLU A 199 -20.37 -17.62 30.47
CA GLU A 199 -21.08 -18.76 29.87
C GLU A 199 -22.04 -18.28 28.76
N GLY A 200 -22.05 -18.97 27.62
CA GLY A 200 -22.85 -18.66 26.45
C GLY A 200 -22.33 -17.46 25.62
N LYS A 201 -21.15 -16.91 25.92
CA LYS A 201 -20.54 -15.81 25.18
C LYS A 201 -19.36 -16.28 24.33
N ILE A 202 -18.96 -15.44 23.37
CA ILE A 202 -17.78 -15.64 22.51
C ILE A 202 -17.00 -14.33 22.44
N TYR A 203 -15.69 -14.42 22.15
CA TYR A 203 -14.88 -13.22 21.95
C TYR A 203 -15.06 -12.58 20.57
N ASN A 204 -14.96 -11.26 20.50
CA ASN A 204 -15.08 -10.47 19.28
C ASN A 204 -13.84 -10.60 18.39
N SER A 205 -13.74 -11.71 17.66
CA SER A 205 -12.64 -11.93 16.73
C SER A 205 -12.80 -11.15 15.43
N ASN A 206 -14.02 -10.87 14.99
CA ASN A 206 -14.29 -10.17 13.73
C ASN A 206 -13.76 -8.73 13.75
N MET A 207 -14.02 -8.00 14.84
CA MET A 207 -13.55 -6.63 14.98
C MET A 207 -12.02 -6.54 14.95
N THR A 208 -11.35 -7.43 15.68
CA THR A 208 -9.89 -7.52 15.69
C THR A 208 -9.33 -7.83 14.31
N MET A 209 -9.93 -8.79 13.59
CA MET A 209 -9.52 -9.18 12.25
C MET A 209 -9.71 -8.03 11.25
N LEU A 210 -10.87 -7.35 11.25
CA LEU A 210 -11.15 -6.20 10.40
C LEU A 210 -10.16 -5.06 10.64
N SER A 211 -9.96 -4.68 11.92
CA SER A 211 -9.00 -3.62 12.28
C SER A 211 -7.57 -3.96 11.89
N ALA A 212 -7.14 -5.21 12.08
CA ALA A 212 -5.81 -5.67 11.70
C ALA A 212 -5.63 -5.59 10.19
N ARG A 213 -6.62 -6.10 9.42
CA ARG A 213 -6.52 -6.10 7.96
C ARG A 213 -6.55 -4.70 7.37
N LEU A 214 -7.39 -3.80 7.88
CA LEU A 214 -7.38 -2.40 7.45
C LEU A 214 -6.02 -1.75 7.69
N ARG A 215 -5.40 -2.04 8.83
CA ARG A 215 -4.07 -1.51 9.18
C ARG A 215 -2.97 -2.06 8.26
N GLU A 216 -3.02 -3.34 7.87
CA GLU A 216 -2.13 -3.93 6.86
C GLU A 216 -2.29 -3.25 5.48
N LEU A 217 -3.50 -2.77 5.17
CA LEU A 217 -3.79 -1.98 3.96
C LEU A 217 -3.45 -0.48 4.11
N GLY A 218 -2.78 -0.08 5.19
CA GLY A 218 -2.40 1.31 5.45
C GLY A 218 -3.54 2.22 5.90
N ILE A 219 -4.66 1.64 6.36
CA ILE A 219 -5.86 2.38 6.74
C ILE A 219 -6.09 2.27 8.24
N GLU A 220 -6.18 3.41 8.92
CA GLU A 220 -6.62 3.45 10.31
C GLU A 220 -8.15 3.36 10.39
N SER A 221 -8.63 2.49 11.28
CA SER A 221 -10.05 2.34 11.54
C SER A 221 -10.40 2.92 12.91
N PHE A 222 -11.56 3.57 13.00
CA PHE A 222 -12.12 3.99 14.27
C PHE A 222 -12.93 2.82 14.85
N HIS A 223 -12.47 2.30 15.98
CA HIS A 223 -13.22 1.26 16.70
C HIS A 223 -14.39 1.89 17.43
N MET A 224 -15.55 1.27 17.29
CA MET A 224 -16.75 1.58 18.06
C MET A 224 -17.10 0.37 18.94
N GLU A 225 -17.82 0.61 20.04
CA GLU A 225 -18.26 -0.44 20.95
C GLU A 225 -19.15 -1.47 20.26
N ALA A 226 -19.20 -2.68 20.82
CA ALA A 226 -20.23 -3.66 20.49
C ALA A 226 -21.61 -3.09 20.86
N VAL A 227 -22.51 -3.08 19.90
CA VAL A 227 -23.86 -2.53 20.06
C VAL A 227 -24.82 -3.67 20.41
N LYS A 228 -25.74 -3.44 21.36
CA LYS A 228 -26.79 -4.41 21.71
C LYS A 228 -27.66 -4.71 20.48
N ASP A 229 -28.26 -5.90 20.47
CA ASP A 229 -29.19 -6.33 19.43
C ASP A 229 -30.55 -5.58 19.54
N ASP A 230 -30.47 -4.25 19.44
CA ASP A 230 -31.61 -3.33 19.40
C ASP A 230 -31.55 -2.46 18.15
N PRO A 231 -32.57 -2.50 17.26
CA PRO A 231 -32.54 -1.76 16.01
C PRO A 231 -32.47 -0.24 16.19
N THR A 232 -33.07 0.30 17.24
CA THR A 232 -33.09 1.75 17.51
C THR A 232 -31.71 2.21 17.96
N VAL A 233 -31.11 1.50 18.91
CA VAL A 233 -29.74 1.80 19.41
C VAL A 233 -28.74 1.69 18.28
N MET A 234 -28.81 0.65 17.46
CA MET A 234 -27.93 0.48 16.30
C MET A 234 -28.13 1.59 15.28
N SER A 235 -29.38 2.00 15.01
CA SER A 235 -29.66 3.12 14.10
C SER A 235 -29.05 4.44 14.57
N GLU A 236 -29.11 4.74 15.87
CA GLU A 236 -28.49 5.93 16.46
C GLU A 236 -26.97 5.88 16.35
N LYS A 237 -26.35 4.73 16.62
CA LYS A 237 -24.89 4.53 16.46
C LYS A 237 -24.44 4.66 15.01
N LEU A 238 -25.21 4.14 14.07
CA LEU A 238 -24.94 4.31 12.63
C LEU A 238 -25.02 5.78 12.21
N LYS A 239 -26.02 6.55 12.70
CA LYS A 239 -26.11 7.99 12.44
C LYS A 239 -24.95 8.77 13.05
N GLU A 240 -24.52 8.40 14.25
CA GLU A 240 -23.35 8.99 14.90
C GLU A 240 -22.09 8.73 14.08
N ALA A 241 -21.85 7.47 13.70
CA ALA A 241 -20.73 7.06 12.86
C ALA A 241 -20.71 7.81 11.51
N ALA A 242 -21.87 7.97 10.88
CA ALA A 242 -22.00 8.66 9.60
C ALA A 242 -21.60 10.14 9.63
N LYS A 243 -21.51 10.78 10.80
CA LYS A 243 -21.04 12.18 10.91
C LYS A 243 -19.58 12.32 10.48
N ALA A 244 -18.75 11.32 10.76
CA ALA A 244 -17.30 11.37 10.51
C ALA A 244 -16.80 10.35 9.49
N ALA A 245 -17.51 9.24 9.27
CA ALA A 245 -17.09 8.14 8.43
C ALA A 245 -17.14 8.46 6.93
N ASP A 246 -16.23 7.88 6.19
CA ASP A 246 -16.25 7.77 4.73
C ASP A 246 -16.91 6.44 4.30
N MET A 247 -16.84 5.42 5.17
CA MET A 247 -17.49 4.11 5.03
C MET A 247 -17.77 3.53 6.41
N ILE A 248 -18.88 2.80 6.55
CA ILE A 248 -19.22 2.05 7.76
C ILE A 248 -19.24 0.56 7.42
N ILE A 249 -18.57 -0.24 8.24
CA ILE A 249 -18.58 -1.71 8.14
C ILE A 249 -19.19 -2.25 9.42
N THR A 250 -20.17 -3.14 9.29
CA THR A 250 -20.77 -3.79 10.46
C THR A 250 -20.63 -5.30 10.39
N THR A 251 -20.58 -5.98 11.52
CA THR A 251 -20.59 -7.44 11.61
C THR A 251 -21.68 -7.94 12.56
N GLY A 252 -22.38 -9.01 12.17
CA GLY A 252 -23.52 -9.55 12.89
C GLY A 252 -24.87 -9.02 12.40
N GLY A 253 -25.95 -9.64 12.82
CA GLY A 253 -27.34 -9.19 12.63
C GLY A 253 -27.87 -9.08 11.19
N VAL A 254 -27.29 -9.80 10.20
CA VAL A 254 -27.63 -9.68 8.75
C VAL A 254 -28.25 -10.94 8.14
N SER A 255 -28.54 -11.98 8.93
CA SER A 255 -29.09 -13.23 8.43
C SER A 255 -30.65 -13.19 8.35
N VAL A 256 -31.35 -14.29 8.48
CA VAL A 256 -32.82 -14.42 8.42
C VAL A 256 -33.44 -14.69 9.80
N GLY A 257 -32.68 -14.59 10.87
CA GLY A 257 -33.15 -14.86 12.23
C GLY A 257 -34.01 -13.73 12.78
N LYS A 258 -34.80 -14.06 13.83
CA LYS A 258 -35.64 -13.05 14.53
C LYS A 258 -34.83 -11.92 15.19
N LYS A 259 -33.50 -12.10 15.33
CA LYS A 259 -32.54 -11.12 15.90
C LYS A 259 -31.72 -10.39 14.85
N ASP A 260 -32.09 -10.48 13.57
CA ASP A 260 -31.37 -9.80 12.50
C ASP A 260 -31.80 -8.35 12.39
N ILE A 261 -31.19 -7.53 13.24
CA ILE A 261 -31.58 -6.13 13.47
C ILE A 261 -31.13 -5.18 12.36
N MET A 262 -30.15 -5.55 11.54
CA MET A 262 -29.51 -4.61 10.61
C MET A 262 -30.45 -4.04 9.54
N HIS A 263 -31.38 -4.85 9.03
CA HIS A 263 -32.37 -4.36 8.06
C HIS A 263 -33.23 -3.24 8.63
N GLU A 264 -33.72 -3.42 9.86
CA GLU A 264 -34.54 -2.43 10.54
C GLU A 264 -33.73 -1.22 11.00
N SER A 265 -32.52 -1.43 11.52
CA SER A 265 -31.61 -0.35 11.91
C SER A 265 -31.29 0.60 10.76
N LEU A 266 -30.99 0.06 9.58
CA LEU A 266 -30.70 0.84 8.39
C LEU A 266 -31.96 1.57 7.87
N ARG A 267 -33.12 0.93 7.95
CA ARG A 267 -34.40 1.58 7.63
C ARG A 267 -34.72 2.76 8.58
N LEU A 268 -34.52 2.59 9.88
CA LEU A 268 -34.67 3.64 10.89
C LEU A 268 -33.63 4.77 10.72
N MET A 269 -32.45 4.44 10.26
CA MET A 269 -31.43 5.44 9.91
C MET A 269 -31.84 6.28 8.69
N GLY A 270 -32.61 5.72 7.78
CA GLY A 270 -33.00 6.31 6.50
C GLY A 270 -31.98 5.95 5.38
N ALA A 271 -31.21 4.87 5.57
CA ALA A 271 -30.31 4.38 4.53
C ALA A 271 -31.07 3.59 3.46
N GLU A 272 -30.71 3.78 2.20
CA GLU A 272 -31.24 3.04 1.07
C GLU A 272 -30.60 1.65 1.00
N ARG A 273 -31.40 0.58 0.99
CA ARG A 273 -30.90 -0.78 0.77
C ARG A 273 -30.67 -1.03 -0.71
N ILE A 274 -29.40 -1.21 -1.12
CA ILE A 274 -29.01 -1.46 -2.51
C ILE A 274 -29.15 -2.96 -2.84
N PHE A 275 -28.51 -3.83 -2.03
CA PHE A 275 -28.67 -5.27 -2.18
C PHE A 275 -28.60 -6.02 -0.85
N TRP A 276 -29.12 -7.23 -0.86
CA TRP A 276 -28.98 -8.22 0.20
C TRP A 276 -28.70 -9.59 -0.39
N ARG A 277 -27.75 -10.33 0.21
CA ARG A 277 -27.19 -11.60 -0.23
C ARG A 277 -26.38 -11.55 -1.51
N VAL A 278 -25.18 -12.11 -1.43
CA VAL A 278 -24.25 -12.33 -2.56
C VAL A 278 -24.12 -13.82 -2.82
N LYS A 279 -24.16 -14.26 -4.08
CA LYS A 279 -24.02 -15.67 -4.48
C LYS A 279 -22.57 -16.14 -4.31
N MET A 280 -22.13 -16.23 -3.05
CA MET A 280 -20.81 -16.73 -2.68
C MET A 280 -20.86 -17.55 -1.39
N LYS A 281 -19.87 -18.40 -1.17
CA LYS A 281 -19.71 -19.18 0.05
C LYS A 281 -18.23 -19.24 0.46
N PRO A 282 -17.87 -18.78 1.69
CA PRO A 282 -18.73 -18.12 2.69
C PRO A 282 -19.05 -16.67 2.33
N GLY A 283 -19.79 -15.96 3.21
CA GLY A 283 -20.07 -14.53 3.07
C GLY A 283 -21.41 -14.20 2.38
N MET A 284 -22.24 -15.22 2.04
CA MET A 284 -23.54 -15.00 1.39
C MET A 284 -24.43 -13.95 2.10
N PRO A 285 -24.59 -13.95 3.43
CA PRO A 285 -25.39 -12.93 4.11
C PRO A 285 -24.59 -11.61 4.21
N THR A 286 -24.53 -10.87 3.12
CA THR A 286 -23.98 -9.52 3.06
C THR A 286 -25.12 -8.57 2.67
N LEU A 287 -25.25 -7.48 3.41
CA LEU A 287 -26.21 -6.40 3.16
C LEU A 287 -25.44 -5.13 2.84
N PHE A 288 -25.76 -4.50 1.73
CA PHE A 288 -25.18 -3.23 1.32
C PHE A 288 -26.24 -2.15 1.25
N SER A 289 -25.97 -1.03 1.89
CA SER A 289 -26.82 0.15 1.93
C SER A 289 -26.02 1.40 1.73
N ALA A 290 -26.66 2.43 1.24
CA ALA A 290 -26.09 3.76 1.04
C ALA A 290 -26.86 4.78 1.88
N TYR A 291 -26.16 5.63 2.62
CA TYR A 291 -26.77 6.70 3.41
C TYR A 291 -26.37 8.05 2.86
N LYS A 292 -27.37 8.84 2.45
CA LYS A 292 -27.18 10.23 2.00
C LYS A 292 -27.20 11.15 3.20
N LYS A 293 -26.04 11.72 3.52
CA LYS A 293 -25.95 12.74 4.57
C LYS A 293 -26.54 14.03 4.03
N THR A 294 -27.70 14.42 4.54
CA THR A 294 -28.22 15.77 4.36
C THR A 294 -27.34 16.73 5.16
N SER A 295 -26.65 17.64 4.51
CA SER A 295 -25.99 18.75 5.20
C SER A 295 -27.03 19.57 5.92
N ASP A 296 -26.85 19.82 7.22
CA ASP A 296 -27.61 20.85 7.92
C ASP A 296 -27.37 22.19 7.17
N ILE A 297 -28.44 22.74 6.61
CA ILE A 297 -28.42 23.99 5.82
C ILE A 297 -28.23 25.17 6.80
N THR A 298 -27.03 25.32 7.35
CA THR A 298 -26.63 26.48 8.15
C THR A 298 -25.28 27.07 7.77
N ALA A 299 -24.67 26.66 6.66
CA ALA A 299 -23.42 27.21 6.18
C ALA A 299 -23.58 27.76 4.76
N THR A 300 -23.13 28.98 4.57
CA THR A 300 -23.06 29.78 3.34
C THR A 300 -22.17 29.19 2.24
N ASP A 301 -21.95 27.88 2.20
CA ASP A 301 -21.16 27.19 1.18
C ASP A 301 -22.09 26.60 0.11
N HIS A 302 -22.15 27.27 -1.02
CA HIS A 302 -22.88 26.87 -2.23
C HIS A 302 -22.32 25.61 -2.93
N CYS A 303 -21.48 24.80 -2.27
CA CYS A 303 -20.88 23.55 -2.77
C CYS A 303 -21.05 22.36 -1.81
N ALA A 304 -22.16 22.28 -1.06
CA ALA A 304 -22.48 21.08 -0.30
C ALA A 304 -22.92 19.96 -1.25
N SER A 305 -21.97 19.20 -1.80
CA SER A 305 -22.27 17.97 -2.50
C SER A 305 -22.87 16.98 -1.48
N GLU A 306 -24.04 16.43 -1.80
CA GLU A 306 -24.63 15.33 -1.03
C GLU A 306 -23.58 14.21 -0.91
N ARG A 307 -23.08 13.99 0.31
CA ARG A 307 -22.10 12.95 0.55
C ARG A 307 -22.81 11.64 0.83
N GLU A 308 -22.57 10.67 0.00
CA GLU A 308 -23.08 9.32 0.19
C GLU A 308 -22.07 8.48 0.99
N ILE A 309 -22.57 7.76 2.00
CA ILE A 309 -21.77 6.91 2.89
C ILE A 309 -22.16 5.46 2.64
N PRO A 310 -21.27 4.63 2.06
CA PRO A 310 -21.49 3.20 1.90
C PRO A 310 -21.46 2.50 3.26
N ILE A 311 -22.46 1.63 3.50
CA ILE A 311 -22.59 0.81 4.71
C ILE A 311 -22.60 -0.66 4.28
N ILE A 312 -21.55 -1.40 4.64
CA ILE A 312 -21.38 -2.81 4.31
C ILE A 312 -21.58 -3.63 5.59
N SER A 313 -22.66 -4.38 5.65
CA SER A 313 -23.00 -5.22 6.81
C SER A 313 -22.70 -6.68 6.50
N LEU A 314 -21.80 -7.28 7.27
CA LEU A 314 -21.26 -8.62 7.09
C LEU A 314 -21.86 -9.63 8.06
N SER A 315 -21.82 -10.91 7.70
CA SER A 315 -22.25 -11.98 8.61
C SER A 315 -21.36 -12.05 9.87
N GLY A 316 -21.88 -12.65 10.95
CA GLY A 316 -21.11 -12.91 12.16
C GLY A 316 -20.04 -14.02 12.02
N ASN A 317 -20.08 -14.85 10.95
CA ASN A 317 -19.13 -15.95 10.75
C ASN A 317 -17.75 -15.44 10.35
N PRO A 318 -16.68 -15.69 11.13
CA PRO A 318 -15.37 -15.09 10.93
C PRO A 318 -14.74 -15.34 9.54
N PHE A 319 -14.81 -16.57 9.02
CA PHE A 319 -14.28 -16.82 7.68
C PHE A 319 -15.11 -16.14 6.58
N GLY A 320 -16.42 -15.95 6.81
CA GLY A 320 -17.26 -15.15 5.92
C GLY A 320 -16.84 -13.69 5.89
N VAL A 321 -16.51 -13.13 7.04
CA VAL A 321 -15.96 -11.77 7.17
C VAL A 321 -14.62 -11.66 6.43
N ALA A 322 -13.68 -12.59 6.65
CA ALA A 322 -12.38 -12.59 5.98
C ALA A 322 -12.51 -12.58 4.45
N VAL A 323 -13.38 -13.43 3.89
CA VAL A 323 -13.64 -13.46 2.44
C VAL A 323 -14.29 -12.16 1.96
N SER A 324 -15.25 -11.61 2.72
CA SER A 324 -15.95 -10.37 2.33
C SER A 324 -15.05 -9.14 2.39
N ILE A 325 -14.05 -9.09 3.29
CA ILE A 325 -13.03 -8.03 3.29
C ILE A 325 -12.33 -7.99 1.95
N GLU A 326 -11.79 -9.12 1.51
CA GLU A 326 -11.01 -9.19 0.28
C GLU A 326 -11.87 -8.86 -0.95
N LEU A 327 -13.05 -9.48 -1.07
CA LEU A 327 -13.83 -9.39 -2.30
C LEU A 327 -14.67 -8.12 -2.44
N LEU A 328 -15.17 -7.57 -1.34
CA LEU A 328 -16.16 -6.49 -1.37
C LEU A 328 -15.62 -5.18 -0.80
N ILE A 329 -14.85 -5.24 0.29
CA ILE A 329 -14.35 -4.04 0.96
C ILE A 329 -13.08 -3.54 0.30
N ARG A 330 -12.12 -4.42 0.02
CA ARG A 330 -10.82 -4.06 -0.56
C ARG A 330 -10.93 -3.31 -1.90
N PRO A 331 -11.77 -3.71 -2.88
CA PRO A 331 -11.97 -2.92 -4.10
C PRO A 331 -12.60 -1.54 -3.84
N ALA A 332 -13.48 -1.43 -2.85
CA ALA A 332 -14.05 -0.14 -2.46
C ALA A 332 -12.99 0.79 -1.84
N LEU A 333 -12.09 0.25 -1.03
CA LEU A 333 -10.97 1.00 -0.44
C LEU A 333 -9.97 1.44 -1.50
N GLU A 334 -9.62 0.58 -2.46
CA GLU A 334 -8.79 0.92 -3.62
C GLU A 334 -9.33 2.14 -4.37
N LYS A 335 -10.63 2.12 -4.70
CA LYS A 335 -11.31 3.25 -5.34
C LYS A 335 -11.31 4.49 -4.46
N MET A 336 -11.71 4.33 -3.18
CA MET A 336 -11.85 5.44 -2.22
C MET A 336 -10.54 6.18 -2.00
N MET A 337 -9.45 5.43 -1.84
CA MET A 337 -8.10 5.93 -1.57
C MET A 337 -7.32 6.30 -2.83
N GLN A 338 -7.83 5.97 -4.01
CA GLN A 338 -7.10 6.09 -5.29
C GLN A 338 -5.74 5.36 -5.25
N ASP A 339 -5.68 4.22 -4.57
CA ASP A 339 -4.45 3.48 -4.32
C ASP A 339 -4.48 2.07 -4.96
N PRO A 340 -3.88 1.89 -6.15
CA PRO A 340 -3.84 0.59 -6.81
C PRO A 340 -3.08 -0.49 -6.03
N SER A 341 -2.24 -0.13 -5.06
CA SER A 341 -1.51 -1.10 -4.23
C SER A 341 -2.43 -1.94 -3.35
N ILE A 342 -3.61 -1.38 -3.01
CA ILE A 342 -4.68 -2.06 -2.27
C ILE A 342 -5.41 -3.09 -3.13
N GLY A 343 -5.38 -2.95 -4.46
CA GLY A 343 -6.12 -3.77 -5.41
C GLY A 343 -5.89 -5.27 -5.25
N LEU A 344 -6.88 -6.07 -5.67
CA LEU A 344 -6.80 -7.52 -5.63
C LEU A 344 -5.69 -8.04 -6.54
N LYS A 345 -4.92 -9.02 -6.04
CA LYS A 345 -3.90 -9.72 -6.81
C LYS A 345 -4.36 -11.15 -7.07
N GLU A 346 -4.67 -11.46 -8.33
CA GLU A 346 -5.07 -12.79 -8.75
C GLU A 346 -3.85 -13.58 -9.22
N VAL A 347 -3.83 -14.86 -8.88
CA VAL A 347 -2.80 -15.82 -9.29
C VAL A 347 -3.43 -17.12 -9.75
N ASN A 348 -2.77 -17.82 -10.65
CA ASN A 348 -3.14 -19.15 -11.09
C ASN A 348 -2.14 -20.18 -10.59
N GLY A 349 -2.60 -21.38 -10.28
CA GLY A 349 -1.77 -22.47 -9.82
C GLY A 349 -2.49 -23.81 -9.92
N ILE A 350 -1.89 -24.81 -9.32
CA ILE A 350 -2.35 -26.20 -9.37
C ILE A 350 -2.68 -26.66 -7.95
N MET A 351 -3.81 -27.36 -7.76
CA MET A 351 -4.16 -27.97 -6.50
C MET A 351 -3.13 -29.06 -6.13
N ALA A 352 -2.56 -28.98 -4.94
CA ALA A 352 -1.72 -30.02 -4.38
C ALA A 352 -2.56 -31.12 -3.67
N ASP A 353 -3.70 -30.73 -3.11
CA ASP A 353 -4.54 -31.55 -2.27
C ASP A 353 -5.96 -31.68 -2.84
N ASN A 354 -6.68 -32.73 -2.42
CA ASN A 354 -8.09 -32.91 -2.76
C ASN A 354 -8.98 -32.09 -1.79
N PHE A 355 -9.95 -31.38 -2.32
CA PHE A 355 -11.00 -30.74 -1.54
C PHE A 355 -12.29 -31.56 -1.66
N GLU A 356 -12.55 -32.39 -0.66
CA GLU A 356 -13.62 -33.41 -0.71
C GLU A 356 -15.04 -32.85 -0.58
N LYS A 357 -15.21 -31.60 -0.13
CA LYS A 357 -16.55 -30.97 -0.01
C LYS A 357 -17.09 -30.63 -1.37
N GLY A 358 -18.25 -31.19 -1.72
CA GLY A 358 -18.98 -30.82 -2.93
C GLY A 358 -19.15 -29.29 -3.05
N ILE A 359 -18.77 -28.75 -4.21
CA ILE A 359 -18.86 -27.33 -4.53
C ILE A 359 -20.18 -27.10 -5.27
N LYS A 360 -21.08 -26.36 -4.64
CA LYS A 360 -22.31 -25.86 -5.27
C LYS A 360 -22.28 -24.35 -5.27
N GLY A 361 -22.32 -23.73 -6.45
CA GLY A 361 -22.13 -22.31 -6.62
C GLY A 361 -20.69 -21.86 -6.38
N ARG A 362 -20.42 -20.56 -6.43
CA ARG A 362 -19.09 -19.99 -6.24
C ARG A 362 -18.64 -20.10 -4.79
N ARG A 363 -17.48 -20.68 -4.58
CA ARG A 363 -16.89 -20.91 -3.27
C ARG A 363 -15.48 -20.32 -3.21
N PHE A 364 -15.15 -19.77 -2.06
CA PHE A 364 -13.79 -19.36 -1.71
C PHE A 364 -13.22 -20.30 -0.67
N ILE A 365 -12.01 -20.84 -0.96
CA ILE A 365 -11.37 -21.86 -0.13
C ILE A 365 -10.05 -21.30 0.35
N ARG A 366 -9.83 -21.31 1.67
CA ARG A 366 -8.56 -20.89 2.26
C ARG A 366 -7.46 -21.88 1.86
N ALA A 367 -6.32 -21.35 1.46
CA ALA A 367 -5.18 -22.12 1.01
C ALA A 367 -3.88 -21.34 1.23
N TYR A 368 -2.76 -22.03 1.12
CA TYR A 368 -1.49 -21.37 0.94
C TYR A 368 -0.86 -21.77 -0.39
N LEU A 369 -0.31 -20.78 -1.06
CA LEU A 369 0.39 -20.94 -2.33
C LEU A 369 1.88 -21.07 -2.06
N GLU A 370 2.46 -22.18 -2.49
CA GLU A 370 3.88 -22.45 -2.41
C GLU A 370 4.34 -23.10 -3.73
N ASN A 371 5.39 -22.56 -4.35
CA ASN A 371 5.98 -23.06 -5.60
C ASN A 371 4.94 -23.32 -6.73
N GLY A 372 3.94 -22.45 -6.87
CA GLY A 372 2.88 -22.56 -7.89
C GLY A 372 1.80 -23.62 -7.58
N LYS A 373 1.81 -24.18 -6.38
CA LYS A 373 0.82 -25.16 -5.92
C LYS A 373 0.02 -24.63 -4.74
N PHE A 374 -1.28 -24.88 -4.77
CA PHE A 374 -2.20 -24.56 -3.69
C PHE A 374 -2.34 -25.74 -2.73
N HIS A 375 -1.97 -25.51 -1.49
CA HIS A 375 -2.11 -26.46 -0.40
C HIS A 375 -3.25 -26.07 0.53
N LEU A 376 -4.00 -27.06 0.97
CA LEU A 376 -5.08 -26.85 1.93
C LEU A 376 -4.54 -26.90 3.36
N PRO A 377 -4.95 -25.99 4.26
CA PRO A 377 -4.55 -26.06 5.65
C PRO A 377 -5.19 -27.26 6.34
N ASN A 378 -4.51 -27.79 7.35
CA ASN A 378 -5.06 -28.81 8.22
C ASN A 378 -6.29 -28.29 8.99
N GLY A 379 -7.24 -29.18 9.29
CA GLY A 379 -8.42 -28.89 10.10
C GLY A 379 -9.70 -28.72 9.31
N LEU A 380 -10.73 -28.16 9.95
CA LEU A 380 -12.06 -28.07 9.38
C LEU A 380 -12.21 -26.86 8.47
N HIS A 381 -12.74 -27.07 7.26
CA HIS A 381 -13.05 -26.02 6.29
C HIS A 381 -14.52 -25.55 6.39
N SER A 382 -15.00 -25.24 7.62
CA SER A 382 -16.33 -24.67 7.81
C SER A 382 -16.30 -23.14 7.94
N ASN A 383 -17.46 -22.49 7.75
CA ASN A 383 -17.54 -21.02 7.73
C ASN A 383 -17.26 -20.39 9.11
N GLY A 384 -17.57 -21.10 10.20
CA GLY A 384 -17.34 -20.64 11.57
C GLY A 384 -15.93 -20.94 12.10
N VAL A 385 -15.09 -21.68 11.36
CA VAL A 385 -13.73 -22.02 11.80
C VAL A 385 -12.76 -21.03 11.21
N LEU A 386 -12.12 -20.23 12.05
CA LEU A 386 -11.08 -19.28 11.65
C LEU A 386 -9.67 -19.85 11.81
N SER A 387 -9.45 -20.71 12.82
CA SER A 387 -8.11 -21.22 13.17
C SER A 387 -7.39 -21.91 12.00
N SER A 388 -8.11 -22.60 11.12
CA SER A 388 -7.53 -23.20 9.92
C SER A 388 -7.15 -22.21 8.81
N MET A 389 -7.34 -20.90 9.03
CA MET A 389 -6.86 -19.85 8.14
C MET A 389 -5.43 -19.38 8.51
N ALA A 390 -4.94 -19.76 9.69
CA ALA A 390 -3.59 -19.41 10.10
C ALA A 390 -2.56 -19.98 9.11
N GLY A 391 -1.65 -19.09 8.62
CA GLY A 391 -0.66 -19.44 7.59
C GLY A 391 -1.17 -19.45 6.15
N CYS A 392 -2.48 -19.30 5.91
CA CYS A 392 -3.00 -19.14 4.56
C CYS A 392 -2.60 -17.78 4.01
N ASN A 393 -2.22 -17.73 2.72
CA ASN A 393 -1.86 -16.51 2.00
C ASN A 393 -2.72 -16.27 0.76
N CYS A 394 -3.73 -17.13 0.53
CA CYS A 394 -4.64 -16.96 -0.60
C CYS A 394 -6.03 -17.59 -0.36
N LEU A 395 -6.97 -17.17 -1.19
CA LEU A 395 -8.32 -17.73 -1.29
C LEU A 395 -8.50 -18.29 -2.71
N ILE A 396 -8.60 -19.62 -2.84
CA ILE A 396 -8.94 -20.25 -4.12
C ILE A 396 -10.36 -19.85 -4.50
N ASP A 397 -10.54 -19.39 -5.72
CA ASP A 397 -11.84 -18.98 -6.29
C ASP A 397 -12.36 -20.07 -7.25
N THR A 398 -13.53 -20.61 -6.95
CA THR A 398 -14.15 -21.63 -7.80
C THR A 398 -15.05 -21.05 -8.91
N LYS A 399 -14.81 -19.82 -9.35
CA LYS A 399 -15.61 -19.12 -10.37
C LYS A 399 -15.81 -19.94 -11.64
N THR A 400 -14.78 -20.63 -12.10
CA THR A 400 -14.83 -21.49 -13.29
C THR A 400 -15.76 -22.70 -13.15
N MET A 401 -16.24 -22.97 -11.93
CA MET A 401 -17.11 -24.11 -11.61
C MET A 401 -18.55 -23.69 -11.28
N GLU A 402 -18.89 -22.40 -11.37
CA GLU A 402 -20.16 -21.84 -10.89
C GLU A 402 -21.40 -22.48 -11.54
N ASN A 403 -21.27 -22.93 -12.79
CA ASN A 403 -22.34 -23.54 -13.58
C ASN A 403 -22.33 -25.09 -13.60
N GLN A 404 -21.49 -25.72 -12.77
CA GLN A 404 -21.40 -27.19 -12.72
C GLN A 404 -22.13 -27.75 -11.50
N GLU A 405 -22.93 -28.82 -11.69
CA GLU A 405 -23.53 -29.55 -10.58
C GLU A 405 -22.42 -30.21 -9.74
N SER A 406 -22.35 -29.83 -8.46
CA SER A 406 -21.50 -30.36 -7.39
C SER A 406 -20.22 -31.08 -7.84
N ARG A 407 -19.13 -30.34 -8.01
CA ARG A 407 -17.80 -30.89 -8.32
C ARG A 407 -16.89 -30.82 -7.08
N SER A 408 -16.02 -31.80 -6.95
CA SER A 408 -14.85 -31.75 -6.04
C SER A 408 -13.66 -31.13 -6.78
N LEU A 409 -12.76 -30.47 -6.04
CA LEU A 409 -11.43 -30.10 -6.54
C LEU A 409 -10.45 -31.21 -6.17
N ASN A 410 -9.68 -31.68 -7.15
CA ASN A 410 -8.70 -32.73 -6.97
C ASN A 410 -7.27 -32.22 -7.15
N ALA A 411 -6.32 -32.92 -6.56
CA ALA A 411 -4.91 -32.66 -6.82
C ALA A 411 -4.63 -32.73 -8.33
N GLY A 412 -3.90 -31.75 -8.86
CA GLY A 412 -3.65 -31.57 -10.29
C GLY A 412 -4.60 -30.60 -11.01
N ASP A 413 -5.75 -30.24 -10.42
CA ASP A 413 -6.68 -29.28 -11.04
C ASP A 413 -6.05 -27.88 -11.08
N LYS A 414 -6.21 -27.19 -12.23
CA LYS A 414 -5.81 -25.78 -12.38
C LYS A 414 -6.90 -24.86 -11.85
N VAL A 415 -6.56 -23.96 -10.96
CA VAL A 415 -7.49 -23.01 -10.34
C VAL A 415 -6.87 -21.63 -10.20
N GLY A 416 -7.73 -20.61 -10.09
CA GLY A 416 -7.35 -19.26 -9.73
C GLY A 416 -7.50 -19.01 -8.23
N ALA A 417 -6.73 -18.10 -7.69
CA ALA A 417 -6.84 -17.65 -6.30
C ALA A 417 -6.56 -16.15 -6.19
N ILE A 418 -7.04 -15.57 -5.11
CA ILE A 418 -6.79 -14.19 -4.69
C ILE A 418 -5.75 -14.22 -3.58
N LEU A 419 -4.66 -13.46 -3.72
CA LEU A 419 -3.66 -13.28 -2.66
C LEU A 419 -4.21 -12.40 -1.53
N LEU A 420 -3.92 -12.83 -0.29
CA LEU A 420 -4.30 -12.11 0.93
C LEU A 420 -3.31 -11.00 1.27
#